data_bc58b8741e9554434b54c99789e4659e
#
_entry.id   bc58b8741e9554434b54c99789e4659e
#
_cell.length_a   1.000
_cell.length_b   1.000
_cell.length_c   1.000
_cell.angle_alpha   90.00
_cell.angle_beta   90.00
_cell.angle_gamma   90.00
#
_symmetry.space_group_name_H-M   'P 1'
#
loop_
_entity.id
_entity.type
_entity.pdbx_description
1 polymer ?
#
loop_
_entity_poly.entity_id
_entity_poly.type
_entity_poly.pdbx_seq_one_letter_code
_entity_poly.pdbx_strand_id
1 'polypeptide(L)'
;MKISVIGAGAMGGATVEGLIKGQQFKNEDITVSDPSTQVTEKFAKMGVSVTTDNKLAADTADIVCVVVKPWLVEQVLKDIKAELNPKKQILIVIAAGVKSEDIKTWLGENCPPLFLVIPNIAIAEMVSMTFIVPIGASEEASRKVVNIFDEMGSTLITDEQHLAAGTTLASCGIAYAMR
;
A
#
# COMPACT_ATOMS: atom_id res chain seq x y z
N MET A 1 3.24 13.32 9.14
CA MET A 1 3.33 11.87 8.85
C MET A 1 3.50 11.72 7.35
N LYS A 2 4.49 10.96 6.91
CA LYS A 2 4.82 10.78 5.50
C LYS A 2 4.49 9.37 5.04
N ILE A 3 3.98 9.25 3.82
CA ILE A 3 3.70 7.96 3.19
C ILE A 3 4.42 7.86 1.84
N SER A 4 5.02 6.71 1.57
CA SER A 4 5.52 6.39 0.24
C SER A 4 4.70 5.28 -0.41
N VAL A 5 4.47 5.41 -1.71
CA VAL A 5 3.83 4.40 -2.55
C VAL A 5 4.84 3.94 -3.58
N ILE A 6 5.30 2.71 -3.46
CA ILE A 6 6.25 2.07 -4.36
C ILE A 6 5.48 1.22 -5.36
N GLY A 7 5.52 1.63 -6.61
CA GLY A 7 4.71 1.12 -7.71
C GLY A 7 3.48 2.00 -7.96
N ALA A 8 3.43 2.64 -9.12
CA ALA A 8 2.35 3.54 -9.52
C ALA A 8 1.57 3.05 -10.77
N GLY A 9 1.51 1.72 -10.93
CA GLY A 9 0.63 1.09 -11.90
C GLY A 9 -0.86 1.37 -11.61
N ALA A 10 -1.78 0.60 -12.20
CA ALA A 10 -3.22 0.85 -12.06
C ALA A 10 -3.67 0.95 -10.60
N MET A 11 -3.33 -0.03 -9.75
CA MET A 11 -3.73 -0.03 -8.34
C MET A 11 -2.95 1.00 -7.52
N GLY A 12 -1.63 1.10 -7.71
CA GLY A 12 -0.81 2.08 -6.99
C GLY A 12 -1.19 3.51 -7.35
N GLY A 13 -1.42 3.79 -8.64
CA GLY A 13 -1.92 5.08 -9.10
C GLY A 13 -3.27 5.43 -8.49
N ALA A 14 -4.22 4.48 -8.46
CA ALA A 14 -5.52 4.67 -7.81
C ALA A 14 -5.39 4.92 -6.30
N THR A 15 -4.46 4.22 -5.63
CA THR A 15 -4.17 4.45 -4.21
C THR A 15 -3.63 5.87 -3.99
N VAL A 16 -2.69 6.33 -4.81
CA VAL A 16 -2.17 7.70 -4.72
C VAL A 16 -3.26 8.75 -4.95
N GLU A 17 -4.13 8.54 -5.95
CA GLU A 17 -5.27 9.43 -6.20
C GLU A 17 -6.23 9.50 -5.02
N GLY A 18 -6.49 8.36 -4.36
CA GLY A 18 -7.28 8.31 -3.13
C GLY A 18 -6.60 9.07 -1.98
N LEU A 19 -5.30 8.88 -1.77
CA LEU A 19 -4.53 9.59 -0.73
C LEU A 19 -4.53 11.11 -0.95
N ILE A 20 -4.43 11.57 -2.21
CA ILE A 20 -4.51 13.01 -2.56
C ILE A 20 -5.89 13.59 -2.26
N LYS A 21 -6.97 12.83 -2.51
CA LYS A 21 -8.35 13.26 -2.23
C LYS A 21 -8.69 13.21 -0.75
N GLY A 22 -7.99 12.37 0.04
CA GLY A 22 -8.15 12.24 1.48
C GLY A 22 -7.59 13.45 2.25
N GLN A 23 -7.76 13.46 3.57
CA GLN A 23 -7.35 14.56 4.45
C GLN A 23 -6.19 14.19 5.40
N GLN A 24 -5.76 12.92 5.41
CA GLN A 24 -4.70 12.41 6.28
C GLN A 24 -3.32 12.94 5.91
N PHE A 25 -3.09 13.20 4.61
CA PHE A 25 -1.80 13.61 4.10
C PHE A 25 -1.94 14.88 3.26
N LYS A 26 -0.96 15.79 3.39
CA LYS A 26 -0.75 16.81 2.39
C LYS A 26 -0.04 16.19 1.19
N ASN A 27 -0.23 16.76 -0.01
CA ASN A 27 0.42 16.22 -1.21
C ASN A 27 1.94 16.15 -1.08
N GLU A 28 2.57 17.12 -0.40
CA GLU A 28 4.01 17.15 -0.09
C GLU A 28 4.50 16.03 0.85
N ASP A 29 3.60 15.41 1.61
CA ASP A 29 3.88 14.28 2.51
C ASP A 29 3.74 12.92 1.82
N ILE A 30 3.28 12.90 0.56
CA ILE A 30 3.14 11.69 -0.26
C ILE A 30 4.35 11.60 -1.19
N THR A 31 5.01 10.45 -1.20
CA THR A 31 6.09 10.16 -2.15
C THR A 31 5.69 8.97 -3.03
N VAL A 32 5.83 9.11 -4.34
CA VAL A 32 5.56 8.03 -5.30
C VAL A 32 6.86 7.59 -5.94
N SER A 33 7.14 6.28 -5.91
CA SER A 33 8.27 5.67 -6.60
C SER A 33 7.78 4.72 -7.69
N ASP A 34 8.25 4.94 -8.91
CA ASP A 34 8.01 4.03 -10.05
C ASP A 34 9.15 4.17 -11.05
N PRO A 35 9.63 3.09 -11.66
CA PRO A 35 10.70 3.15 -12.66
C PRO A 35 10.33 3.97 -13.91
N SER A 36 9.05 4.17 -14.18
CA SER A 36 8.56 4.99 -15.30
C SER A 36 8.33 6.43 -14.89
N THR A 37 9.21 7.33 -15.34
CA THR A 37 9.05 8.77 -15.14
C THR A 37 7.75 9.30 -15.76
N GLN A 38 7.29 8.72 -16.86
CA GLN A 38 6.02 9.08 -17.48
C GLN A 38 4.83 8.84 -16.54
N VAL A 39 4.88 7.77 -15.73
CA VAL A 39 3.84 7.45 -14.76
C VAL A 39 3.88 8.43 -13.57
N THR A 40 5.08 8.79 -13.11
CA THR A 40 5.25 9.66 -11.95
C THR A 40 4.98 11.14 -12.25
N GLU A 41 5.21 11.59 -13.48
CA GLU A 41 5.02 13.00 -13.89
C GLU A 41 3.61 13.55 -13.59
N LYS A 42 2.56 12.71 -13.73
CA LYS A 42 1.20 13.15 -13.42
C LYS A 42 1.04 13.50 -11.95
N PHE A 43 1.68 12.76 -11.04
CA PHE A 43 1.63 12.98 -9.60
C PHE A 43 2.50 14.18 -9.19
N ALA A 44 3.64 14.38 -9.85
CA ALA A 44 4.46 15.57 -9.63
C ALA A 44 3.68 16.86 -9.93
N LYS A 45 2.85 16.88 -10.98
CA LYS A 45 1.96 18.00 -11.32
C LYS A 45 0.87 18.25 -10.27
N MET A 46 0.56 17.26 -9.43
CA MET A 46 -0.39 17.35 -8.32
C MET A 46 0.30 17.78 -7.00
N GLY A 47 1.60 18.07 -7.02
CA GLY A 47 2.37 18.47 -5.83
C GLY A 47 2.85 17.32 -4.97
N VAL A 48 2.83 16.09 -5.49
CA VAL A 48 3.35 14.89 -4.82
C VAL A 48 4.84 14.76 -5.11
N SER A 49 5.62 14.34 -4.12
CA SER A 49 7.04 14.02 -4.31
C SER A 49 7.19 12.76 -5.15
N VAL A 50 8.08 12.76 -6.13
CA VAL A 50 8.28 11.61 -7.03
C VAL A 50 9.75 11.23 -7.13
N THR A 51 10.00 9.93 -7.29
CA THR A 51 11.34 9.38 -7.48
C THR A 51 11.29 8.10 -8.31
N THR A 52 12.42 7.67 -8.85
CA THR A 52 12.60 6.33 -9.43
C THR A 52 13.40 5.41 -8.50
N ASP A 53 13.80 5.91 -7.34
CA ASP A 53 14.58 5.18 -6.34
C ASP A 53 13.67 4.71 -5.19
N ASN A 54 13.42 3.41 -5.13
CA ASN A 54 12.60 2.79 -4.08
C ASN A 54 13.23 2.95 -2.69
N LYS A 55 14.55 2.97 -2.57
CA LYS A 55 15.27 3.11 -1.30
C LYS A 55 15.04 4.49 -0.71
N LEU A 56 15.18 5.52 -1.54
CA LEU A 56 14.89 6.89 -1.12
C LEU A 56 13.43 7.05 -0.67
N ALA A 57 12.50 6.43 -1.40
CA ALA A 57 11.08 6.46 -1.03
C ALA A 57 10.83 5.75 0.31
N ALA A 58 11.50 4.61 0.57
CA ALA A 58 11.34 3.85 1.81
C ALA A 58 11.98 4.56 3.01
N ASP A 59 13.19 5.12 2.88
CA ASP A 59 13.94 5.75 3.97
C ASP A 59 13.23 6.99 4.52
N THR A 60 12.54 7.75 3.69
CA THR A 60 11.93 9.05 4.05
C THR A 60 10.51 8.96 4.60
N ALA A 61 9.88 7.78 4.60
CA ALA A 61 8.48 7.60 4.95
C ALA A 61 8.27 7.00 6.34
N ASP A 62 7.18 7.39 7.01
CA ASP A 62 6.67 6.73 8.22
C ASP A 62 5.84 5.47 7.85
N ILE A 63 5.22 5.48 6.67
CA ILE A 63 4.43 4.39 6.12
C ILE A 63 4.96 4.07 4.72
N VAL A 64 5.40 2.84 4.52
CA VAL A 64 5.87 2.33 3.22
C VAL A 64 4.80 1.42 2.63
N CYS A 65 4.21 1.84 1.51
CA CYS A 65 3.17 1.10 0.81
C CYS A 65 3.73 0.51 -0.49
N VAL A 66 3.85 -0.81 -0.55
CA VAL A 66 4.35 -1.54 -1.74
C VAL A 66 3.16 -2.02 -2.56
N VAL A 67 3.00 -1.46 -3.76
CA VAL A 67 1.86 -1.70 -4.66
C VAL A 67 2.35 -2.13 -6.04
N VAL A 68 2.91 -3.31 -6.09
CA VAL A 68 3.46 -3.88 -7.30
C VAL A 68 2.81 -5.23 -7.63
N LYS A 69 3.09 -5.75 -8.81
CA LYS A 69 2.61 -7.10 -9.16
C LYS A 69 3.18 -8.14 -8.18
N PRO A 70 2.41 -9.19 -7.82
CA PRO A 70 2.82 -10.17 -6.80
C PRO A 70 4.23 -10.74 -6.99
N TRP A 71 4.63 -11.04 -8.22
CA TRP A 71 5.95 -11.59 -8.55
C TRP A 71 7.11 -10.59 -8.43
N LEU A 72 6.84 -9.30 -8.24
CA LEU A 72 7.84 -8.26 -8.01
C LEU A 72 8.03 -7.92 -6.53
N VAL A 73 7.11 -8.35 -5.65
CA VAL A 73 7.12 -7.98 -4.23
C VAL A 73 8.41 -8.40 -3.55
N GLU A 74 8.86 -9.63 -3.76
CA GLU A 74 10.11 -10.13 -3.19
C GLU A 74 11.32 -9.26 -3.55
N GLN A 75 11.45 -8.95 -4.84
CA GLN A 75 12.56 -8.15 -5.35
C GLN A 75 12.54 -6.74 -4.75
N VAL A 76 11.37 -6.09 -4.75
CA VAL A 76 11.20 -4.74 -4.20
C VAL A 76 11.50 -4.71 -2.70
N LEU A 77 10.96 -5.65 -1.93
CA LEU A 77 11.19 -5.71 -0.49
C LEU A 77 12.67 -5.99 -0.14
N LYS A 78 13.34 -6.86 -0.89
CA LYS A 78 14.77 -7.10 -0.72
C LYS A 78 15.61 -5.87 -1.06
N ASP A 79 15.22 -5.12 -2.08
CA ASP A 79 15.91 -3.90 -2.50
C ASP A 79 15.86 -2.80 -1.42
N ILE A 80 14.70 -2.61 -0.77
CA ILE A 80 14.50 -1.58 0.26
C ILE A 80 14.77 -2.07 1.69
N LYS A 81 15.15 -3.33 1.88
CA LYS A 81 15.29 -3.96 3.22
C LYS A 81 16.18 -3.19 4.18
N ALA A 82 17.27 -2.62 3.70
CA ALA A 82 18.25 -1.91 4.52
C ALA A 82 17.73 -0.55 5.03
N GLU A 83 16.79 0.04 4.32
CA GLU A 83 16.16 1.33 4.61
C GLU A 83 14.95 1.19 5.55
N LEU A 84 14.42 -0.03 5.72
CA LEU A 84 13.27 -0.26 6.59
C LEU A 84 13.67 -0.22 8.08
N ASN A 85 12.88 0.50 8.87
CA ASN A 85 13.05 0.59 10.31
C ASN A 85 11.84 0.00 11.06
N PRO A 86 11.96 -1.22 11.63
CA PRO A 86 10.85 -1.91 12.28
C PRO A 86 10.29 -1.22 13.52
N LYS A 87 11.04 -0.24 14.08
CA LYS A 87 10.62 0.49 15.29
C LYS A 87 9.87 1.79 14.98
N LYS A 88 9.97 2.29 13.76
CA LYS A 88 9.44 3.61 13.36
C LYS A 88 8.44 3.55 12.24
N GLN A 89 8.53 2.55 11.39
CA GLN A 89 7.75 2.48 10.15
C GLN A 89 6.65 1.43 10.23
N ILE A 90 5.66 1.59 9.37
CA ILE A 90 4.63 0.62 9.04
C ILE A 90 4.84 0.19 7.59
N LEU A 91 4.79 -1.12 7.34
CA LEU A 91 4.82 -1.68 5.99
C LEU A 91 3.42 -2.12 5.57
N ILE A 92 2.95 -1.60 4.45
CA ILE A 92 1.70 -2.01 3.80
C ILE A 92 2.06 -2.69 2.48
N VAL A 93 1.53 -3.88 2.24
CA VAL A 93 1.69 -4.60 0.97
C VAL A 93 0.34 -4.80 0.31
N ILE A 94 0.17 -4.22 -0.86
CA ILE A 94 -1.03 -4.35 -1.70
C ILE A 94 -0.68 -5.24 -2.90
N ALA A 95 -0.75 -6.54 -2.68
CA ALA A 95 -0.48 -7.54 -3.70
C ALA A 95 -1.25 -8.83 -3.41
N ALA A 96 -2.10 -9.26 -4.33
CA ALA A 96 -2.90 -10.45 -4.14
C ALA A 96 -2.04 -11.73 -4.14
N GLY A 97 -2.32 -12.64 -3.20
CA GLY A 97 -1.67 -13.96 -3.14
C GLY A 97 -0.27 -13.98 -2.53
N VAL A 98 0.25 -12.86 -2.05
CA VAL A 98 1.51 -12.80 -1.31
C VAL A 98 1.23 -13.09 0.17
N LYS A 99 1.98 -14.01 0.75
CA LYS A 99 1.81 -14.43 2.14
C LYS A 99 2.67 -13.62 3.11
N SER A 100 2.16 -13.40 4.30
CA SER A 100 2.90 -12.69 5.36
C SER A 100 4.17 -13.44 5.77
N GLU A 101 4.17 -14.77 5.75
CA GLU A 101 5.34 -15.61 6.06
C GLU A 101 6.48 -15.41 5.06
N ASP A 102 6.15 -15.28 3.78
CA ASP A 102 7.14 -15.03 2.74
C ASP A 102 7.79 -13.65 2.96
N ILE A 103 6.99 -12.61 3.20
CA ILE A 103 7.47 -11.26 3.48
C ILE A 103 8.40 -11.24 4.70
N LYS A 104 7.99 -11.90 5.80
CA LYS A 104 8.82 -12.01 7.00
C LYS A 104 10.13 -12.74 6.73
N THR A 105 10.11 -13.77 5.89
CA THR A 105 11.31 -14.50 5.49
C THR A 105 12.26 -13.60 4.69
N TRP A 106 11.76 -12.81 3.76
CA TRP A 106 12.59 -11.91 2.93
C TRP A 106 13.20 -10.77 3.74
N LEU A 107 12.43 -10.18 4.67
CA LEU A 107 12.87 -9.04 5.47
C LEU A 107 13.61 -9.45 6.76
N GLY A 108 13.29 -10.60 7.36
CA GLY A 108 13.86 -11.04 8.63
C GLY A 108 13.58 -10.05 9.76
N GLU A 109 14.59 -9.69 10.54
CA GLU A 109 14.48 -8.76 11.68
C GLU A 109 14.15 -7.32 11.26
N ASN A 110 14.33 -6.97 9.99
CA ASN A 110 14.02 -5.65 9.45
C ASN A 110 12.54 -5.48 9.07
N CYS A 111 11.69 -6.49 9.34
CA CYS A 111 10.28 -6.41 9.00
C CYS A 111 9.53 -5.48 9.98
N PRO A 112 9.01 -4.32 9.51
CA PRO A 112 8.13 -3.48 10.33
C PRO A 112 6.80 -4.18 10.63
N PRO A 113 5.95 -3.62 11.53
CA PRO A 113 4.54 -3.99 11.60
C PRO A 113 3.94 -4.03 10.19
N LEU A 114 3.45 -5.21 9.81
CA LEU A 114 3.05 -5.52 8.44
C LEU A 114 1.54 -5.51 8.30
N PHE A 115 1.04 -4.96 7.20
CA PHE A 115 -0.35 -5.01 6.81
C PHE A 115 -0.47 -5.55 5.39
N LEU A 116 -1.22 -6.64 5.22
CA LEU A 116 -1.68 -7.06 3.90
C LEU A 116 -3.00 -6.35 3.63
N VAL A 117 -3.06 -5.59 2.56
CA VAL A 117 -4.22 -4.75 2.25
C VAL A 117 -4.68 -5.02 0.82
N ILE A 118 -5.95 -5.30 0.66
CA ILE A 118 -6.56 -5.53 -0.64
C ILE A 118 -7.72 -4.56 -0.85
N PRO A 119 -7.46 -3.41 -1.47
CA PRO A 119 -8.50 -2.52 -1.97
C PRO A 119 -9.02 -3.00 -3.32
N ASN A 120 -10.01 -2.30 -3.85
CA ASN A 120 -10.34 -2.36 -5.27
C ASN A 120 -10.07 -1.01 -5.97
N ILE A 121 -10.19 -0.97 -7.29
CA ILE A 121 -9.83 0.20 -8.09
C ILE A 121 -10.68 1.44 -7.77
N ALA A 122 -11.87 1.27 -7.16
CA ALA A 122 -12.74 2.36 -6.73
C ALA A 122 -12.14 3.18 -5.55
N ILE A 123 -10.96 2.81 -5.06
CA ILE A 123 -10.19 3.59 -4.08
C ILE A 123 -9.88 4.99 -4.62
N ALA A 124 -9.66 5.16 -5.92
CA ALA A 124 -9.49 6.45 -6.57
C ALA A 124 -10.75 7.32 -6.50
N GLU A 125 -11.93 6.71 -6.35
CA GLU A 125 -13.22 7.40 -6.25
C GLU A 125 -13.75 7.47 -4.82
N MET A 126 -12.92 7.14 -3.82
CA MET A 126 -13.25 7.18 -2.38
C MET A 126 -14.39 6.24 -1.98
N VAL A 127 -14.60 5.15 -2.71
CA VAL A 127 -15.67 4.16 -2.48
C VAL A 127 -15.15 2.72 -2.57
N SER A 128 -13.89 2.50 -2.20
CA SER A 128 -13.31 1.16 -2.12
C SER A 128 -13.98 0.32 -1.03
N MET A 129 -14.07 -0.98 -1.24
CA MET A 129 -14.13 -1.95 -0.15
C MET A 129 -12.71 -2.52 0.03
N THR A 130 -12.12 -2.26 1.19
CA THR A 130 -10.72 -2.59 1.47
C THR A 130 -10.61 -3.60 2.60
N PHE A 131 -9.97 -4.73 2.36
CA PHE A 131 -9.65 -5.72 3.39
C PHE A 131 -8.27 -5.45 3.97
N ILE A 132 -8.13 -5.50 5.30
CA ILE A 132 -6.90 -5.22 6.03
C ILE A 132 -6.60 -6.39 6.95
N VAL A 133 -5.41 -6.95 6.81
CA VAL A 133 -4.89 -7.99 7.70
C VAL A 133 -3.66 -7.46 8.44
N PRO A 134 -3.78 -7.14 9.74
CA PRO A 134 -2.65 -6.73 10.55
C PRO A 134 -1.81 -7.94 10.97
N ILE A 135 -0.48 -7.85 10.77
CA ILE A 135 0.48 -8.92 11.09
C ILE A 135 1.55 -8.37 12.04
N GLY A 136 1.52 -8.80 13.29
CA GLY A 136 2.47 -8.31 14.30
C GLY A 136 2.35 -6.82 14.61
N ALA A 137 1.19 -6.23 14.31
CA ALA A 137 0.92 -4.82 14.50
C ALA A 137 0.23 -4.54 15.84
N SER A 138 0.52 -3.39 16.44
CA SER A 138 -0.22 -2.90 17.61
C SER A 138 -1.60 -2.39 17.22
N GLU A 139 -2.50 -2.25 18.21
CA GLU A 139 -3.79 -1.61 17.99
C GLU A 139 -3.67 -0.17 17.47
N GLU A 140 -2.66 0.57 17.93
CA GLU A 140 -2.41 1.93 17.47
C GLU A 140 -2.04 1.94 15.98
N ALA A 141 -1.11 1.06 15.56
CA ALA A 141 -0.73 0.92 14.14
C ALA A 141 -1.94 0.48 13.30
N SER A 142 -2.74 -0.45 13.81
CA SER A 142 -3.94 -0.91 13.12
C SER A 142 -4.97 0.21 12.92
N ARG A 143 -5.22 1.01 13.96
CA ARG A 143 -6.10 2.19 13.84
C ARG A 143 -5.59 3.20 12.83
N LYS A 144 -4.26 3.46 12.80
CA LYS A 144 -3.68 4.38 11.81
C LYS A 144 -3.94 3.89 10.38
N VAL A 145 -3.68 2.62 10.10
CA VAL A 145 -3.91 2.05 8.77
C VAL A 145 -5.39 2.04 8.40
N VAL A 146 -6.27 1.62 9.32
CA VAL A 146 -7.73 1.66 9.09
C VAL A 146 -8.20 3.07 8.76
N ASN A 147 -7.81 4.08 9.54
CA ASN A 147 -8.22 5.47 9.31
C ASN A 147 -7.79 5.99 7.93
N ILE A 148 -6.61 5.58 7.44
CA ILE A 148 -6.14 5.97 6.10
C ILE A 148 -7.06 5.39 5.02
N PHE A 149 -7.41 4.12 5.11
CA PHE A 149 -8.23 3.46 4.10
C PHE A 149 -9.73 3.75 4.24
N ASP A 150 -10.21 4.07 5.44
CA ASP A 150 -11.60 4.48 5.68
C ASP A 150 -11.95 5.82 5.02
N GLU A 151 -10.97 6.71 4.83
CA GLU A 151 -11.19 7.91 4.01
C GLU A 151 -11.45 7.57 2.53
N MET A 152 -10.91 6.45 2.06
CA MET A 152 -10.99 6.05 0.66
C MET A 152 -12.10 5.01 0.40
N GLY A 153 -12.99 4.80 1.37
CA GLY A 153 -14.13 3.88 1.26
C GLY A 153 -14.44 3.20 2.58
N SER A 154 -14.84 1.94 2.54
CA SER A 154 -15.12 1.12 3.72
C SER A 154 -13.99 0.11 3.93
N THR A 155 -13.61 -0.13 5.19
CA THR A 155 -12.61 -1.15 5.53
C THR A 155 -13.19 -2.30 6.32
N LEU A 156 -12.59 -3.46 6.18
CA LEU A 156 -12.86 -4.64 7.00
C LEU A 156 -11.53 -5.26 7.45
N ILE A 157 -11.32 -5.28 8.76
CA ILE A 157 -10.21 -6.06 9.34
C ILE A 157 -10.59 -7.54 9.28
N THR A 158 -9.69 -8.34 8.77
CA THR A 158 -9.86 -9.79 8.62
C THR A 158 -8.54 -10.51 8.92
N ASP A 159 -8.52 -11.82 8.76
CA ASP A 159 -7.29 -12.62 8.78
C ASP A 159 -6.84 -13.01 7.36
N GLU A 160 -5.63 -13.55 7.29
CA GLU A 160 -5.01 -13.94 6.01
C GLU A 160 -5.77 -15.09 5.31
N GLN A 161 -6.44 -15.97 6.07
CA GLN A 161 -7.18 -17.11 5.51
C GLN A 161 -8.42 -16.63 4.72
N HIS A 162 -9.07 -15.56 5.19
CA HIS A 162 -10.26 -14.99 4.55
C HIS A 162 -9.94 -13.95 3.48
N LEU A 163 -8.68 -13.51 3.37
CA LEU A 163 -8.29 -12.45 2.42
C LEU A 163 -8.57 -12.82 0.96
N ALA A 164 -8.40 -14.09 0.59
CA ALA A 164 -8.68 -14.58 -0.76
C ALA A 164 -10.19 -14.50 -1.10
N ALA A 165 -11.05 -14.85 -0.15
CA ALA A 165 -12.50 -14.73 -0.33
C ALA A 165 -12.93 -13.26 -0.45
N GLY A 166 -12.37 -12.38 0.39
CA GLY A 166 -12.57 -10.93 0.31
C GLY A 166 -12.14 -10.36 -1.04
N THR A 167 -10.98 -10.75 -1.54
CA THR A 167 -10.48 -10.35 -2.87
C THR A 167 -11.45 -10.78 -3.97
N THR A 168 -11.94 -12.00 -3.91
CA THR A 168 -12.91 -12.52 -4.90
C THR A 168 -14.20 -11.72 -4.91
N LEU A 169 -14.72 -11.36 -3.73
CA LEU A 169 -15.98 -10.60 -3.62
C LEU A 169 -15.81 -9.15 -4.04
N ALA A 170 -14.85 -8.44 -3.47
CA ALA A 170 -14.78 -6.98 -3.59
C ALA A 170 -13.94 -6.49 -4.78
N SER A 171 -13.08 -7.33 -5.35
CA SER A 171 -12.27 -6.98 -6.51
C SER A 171 -12.77 -7.70 -7.77
N CYS A 172 -12.77 -9.03 -7.78
CA CYS A 172 -13.22 -9.82 -8.92
C CYS A 172 -14.75 -9.75 -9.11
N GLY A 173 -15.51 -9.69 -8.02
CA GLY A 173 -16.98 -9.67 -8.02
C GLY A 173 -17.56 -8.48 -8.78
N ILE A 174 -16.90 -7.34 -8.81
CA ILE A 174 -17.31 -6.16 -9.58
C ILE A 174 -17.45 -6.50 -11.07
N ALA A 175 -16.49 -7.24 -11.64
CA ALA A 175 -16.51 -7.63 -13.03
C ALA A 175 -17.70 -8.58 -13.36
N TYR A 176 -18.12 -9.41 -12.42
CA TYR A 176 -19.28 -10.27 -12.59
C TYR A 176 -20.60 -9.49 -12.46
N ALA A 177 -20.66 -8.53 -11.54
CA ALA A 177 -21.86 -7.73 -11.34
C ALA A 177 -22.15 -6.76 -12.49
N MET A 178 -21.12 -6.37 -13.25
CA MET A 178 -21.25 -5.47 -14.40
C MET A 178 -21.56 -6.17 -15.73
N ARG A 179 -21.71 -7.50 -15.73
CA ARG A 179 -21.97 -8.30 -16.92
C ARG A 179 -23.49 -8.56 -17.08
#